data_0ff6e880c8efcaf1e58c441b372c0d58
#
_entry.id   0ff6e880c8efcaf1e58c441b372c0d58
#
_cell.length_a   1.000
_cell.length_b   1.000
_cell.length_c   1.000
_cell.angle_alpha   90.00
_cell.angle_beta   90.00
_cell.angle_gamma   90.00
#
_symmetry.space_group_name_H-M   'P 1'
#
loop_
_entity.id
_entity.type
_entity.pdbx_description
1 polymer ?
#
loop_
_entity_poly.entity_id
_entity_poly.type
_entity_poly.pdbx_seq_one_letter_code
_entity_poly.pdbx_strand_id
1 'polypeptide(L)'
;MEFALKMRAISLGLAVVVLAAVGPTGALAQERVSVRVNAAQSTAPFRPIYAYFGYDEPNYTYTKNGDKLINELAALTDVPVNMRTHFLLATGDGTAQLKFGSTNAYTEDASGKAVYDWTIVDRIFDTYLAAHARPFVEIGFMPQALSSAPEPYQATWIPGAPNKDYGSGWSYPPRDYEKWGELIYQWTRHCAEKYGKAQAESWYWEVWNEPNIFYWHGTQEEYNKLYDYAAAGVKRALPNARVGGPATTGPADAKAAAFLQAFLTHCAEGKNSATGGRGAPLDFISYHAKGAPEAVDGHVRMGIARNLRDVDEGLKIISGYAKFRELPVILSESDPEGCAACSARLYPQNAYRNGPLYASYTAAATKNILELNARDGVNVAGMLTWAFEFEGQPYFDGLRTLATNGVDKPILSFFRMAGMMRGERVAAVSSGALALESILARGVREGEDVDVLATRDEHGVSLLVWNYEDDDVAGPSAAVSMAVEGLPVAASRLLMTHYRIDGNHSNAFAAWKGMGSPAAPTAEQQRQLEEAGQLQALDSPNWLWNDSGKVSMSFDLPRQAVSLIRIEW
;
A
#
# COMPACT_ATOMS: atom_id res chain seq x y z
N MET A 1 26.52 -28.82 79.93
CA MET A 1 25.41 -29.55 80.60
C MET A 1 24.55 -30.08 79.51
N GLU A 2 24.74 -31.30 79.44
CA GLU A 2 23.95 -32.53 79.21
C GLU A 2 23.34 -32.63 77.81
N PHE A 3 23.89 -33.49 77.00
CA PHE A 3 23.63 -34.90 76.75
C PHE A 3 22.15 -35.25 76.49
N ALA A 4 21.85 -35.69 75.31
CA ALA A 4 21.17 -36.97 75.10
C ALA A 4 21.20 -37.42 73.61
N LEU A 5 21.93 -38.45 73.38
CA LEU A 5 21.90 -39.39 72.24
C LEU A 5 20.55 -40.10 72.19
N LYS A 6 19.96 -40.25 70.96
CA LYS A 6 19.17 -41.45 70.67
C LYS A 6 19.25 -41.82 69.20
N MET A 7 19.86 -42.97 68.96
CA MET A 7 19.80 -43.83 67.79
C MET A 7 18.37 -44.36 67.53
N ARG A 8 18.02 -44.55 66.24
CA ARG A 8 17.24 -45.66 65.62
C ARG A 8 16.53 -45.13 64.36
N ALA A 9 16.36 -45.79 63.29
CA ALA A 9 16.53 -47.15 62.86
C ALA A 9 16.55 -47.11 61.31
N ILE A 10 17.32 -48.00 60.70
CA ILE A 10 17.38 -48.22 59.26
C ILE A 10 16.11 -48.96 58.83
N SER A 11 15.33 -48.35 57.96
CA SER A 11 14.26 -49.04 57.20
C SER A 11 14.66 -49.09 55.72
N LEU A 12 15.02 -50.29 55.28
CA LEU A 12 15.20 -50.58 53.86
C LEU A 12 13.82 -50.48 53.15
N GLY A 13 13.62 -49.43 52.43
CA GLY A 13 12.49 -49.31 51.53
C GLY A 13 12.90 -49.72 50.10
N LEU A 14 12.30 -50.78 49.58
CA LEU A 14 12.44 -51.28 48.22
C LEU A 14 11.85 -50.24 47.27
N ALA A 15 12.69 -49.53 46.54
CA ALA A 15 12.24 -48.63 45.47
C ALA A 15 11.92 -49.47 44.22
N VAL A 16 10.65 -49.64 43.91
CA VAL A 16 10.19 -50.15 42.62
C VAL A 16 10.38 -49.03 41.59
N VAL A 17 11.37 -49.15 40.72
CA VAL A 17 11.55 -48.30 39.55
C VAL A 17 10.51 -48.72 38.49
N VAL A 18 9.43 -47.97 38.39
CA VAL A 18 8.52 -48.08 37.25
C VAL A 18 9.18 -47.35 36.07
N LEU A 19 9.82 -48.08 35.18
CA LEU A 19 10.19 -47.55 33.86
C LEU A 19 8.90 -47.28 33.07
N ALA A 20 8.45 -46.02 33.08
CA ALA A 20 7.49 -45.57 32.11
C ALA A 20 8.21 -45.53 30.73
N ALA A 21 7.85 -46.45 29.87
CA ALA A 21 8.25 -46.39 28.44
C ALA A 21 7.59 -45.12 27.85
N VAL A 22 8.37 -44.06 27.70
CA VAL A 22 8.00 -42.93 26.86
C VAL A 22 8.10 -43.45 25.43
N GLY A 23 6.94 -43.86 24.88
CA GLY A 23 6.84 -44.14 23.45
C GLY A 23 7.21 -42.87 22.68
N PRO A 24 7.75 -43.02 21.46
CA PRO A 24 8.02 -41.85 20.62
C PRO A 24 6.71 -41.07 20.47
N THR A 25 6.68 -39.83 20.95
CA THR A 25 5.65 -38.86 20.59
C THR A 25 5.78 -38.73 19.08
N GLY A 26 4.86 -39.39 18.34
CA GLY A 26 4.79 -39.21 16.91
C GLY A 26 4.65 -37.70 16.65
N ALA A 27 5.65 -37.11 16.04
CA ALA A 27 5.51 -35.81 15.43
C ALA A 27 4.30 -35.93 14.51
N LEU A 28 3.21 -35.25 14.84
CA LEU A 28 2.07 -35.11 13.94
C LEU A 28 2.68 -34.56 12.63
N ALA A 29 2.63 -35.36 11.58
CA ALA A 29 3.09 -34.91 10.26
C ALA A 29 2.27 -33.65 9.94
N GLN A 30 2.94 -32.51 9.82
CA GLN A 30 2.29 -31.25 9.46
C GLN A 30 1.51 -31.51 8.16
N GLU A 31 0.20 -31.24 8.20
CA GLU A 31 -0.67 -31.44 7.05
C GLU A 31 -0.20 -30.56 5.89
N ARG A 32 0.05 -31.17 4.72
CA ARG A 32 0.57 -30.43 3.56
C ARG A 32 -0.52 -29.54 2.99
N VAL A 33 -0.19 -28.27 2.75
CA VAL A 33 -1.04 -27.36 2.01
C VAL A 33 -1.02 -27.73 0.54
N SER A 34 -2.19 -28.14 0.01
CA SER A 34 -2.36 -28.47 -1.40
C SER A 34 -2.80 -27.26 -2.20
N VAL A 35 -1.97 -26.84 -3.16
CA VAL A 35 -2.29 -25.76 -4.11
C VAL A 35 -2.53 -26.36 -5.49
N ARG A 36 -3.65 -26.02 -6.12
CA ARG A 36 -4.00 -26.47 -7.47
C ARG A 36 -4.30 -25.28 -8.35
N VAL A 37 -3.67 -25.21 -9.52
CA VAL A 37 -3.84 -24.16 -10.51
C VAL A 37 -4.21 -24.74 -11.85
N ASN A 38 -5.27 -24.23 -12.48
CA ASN A 38 -5.65 -24.56 -13.84
C ASN A 38 -5.34 -23.39 -14.77
N ALA A 39 -4.19 -23.44 -15.42
CA ALA A 39 -3.71 -22.39 -16.31
C ALA A 39 -4.57 -22.21 -17.57
N ALA A 40 -5.40 -23.19 -17.95
CA ALA A 40 -6.31 -23.08 -19.10
C ALA A 40 -7.65 -22.40 -18.73
N GLN A 41 -7.96 -22.21 -17.45
CA GLN A 41 -9.21 -21.63 -17.00
C GLN A 41 -9.00 -20.17 -16.58
N SER A 42 -9.20 -19.24 -17.51
CA SER A 42 -9.24 -17.80 -17.21
C SER A 42 -10.44 -17.47 -16.33
N THR A 43 -10.24 -16.56 -15.37
CA THR A 43 -11.28 -16.07 -14.45
C THR A 43 -11.57 -14.58 -14.65
N ALA A 44 -10.55 -13.78 -14.97
CA ALA A 44 -10.67 -12.34 -15.24
C ALA A 44 -9.35 -11.79 -15.80
N PRO A 45 -9.35 -10.64 -16.49
CA PRO A 45 -8.12 -9.92 -16.79
C PRO A 45 -7.34 -9.59 -15.50
N PHE A 46 -6.03 -9.74 -15.52
CA PHE A 46 -5.17 -9.28 -14.45
C PHE A 46 -4.87 -7.79 -14.63
N ARG A 47 -5.40 -6.96 -13.76
CA ARG A 47 -5.13 -5.52 -13.75
C ARG A 47 -4.07 -5.20 -12.72
N PRO A 48 -3.08 -4.36 -13.03
CA PRO A 48 -2.03 -3.97 -12.11
C PRO A 48 -2.53 -2.93 -11.08
N ILE A 49 -3.51 -3.31 -10.26
CA ILE A 49 -4.08 -2.41 -9.24
C ILE A 49 -3.03 -1.92 -8.23
N TYR A 50 -1.90 -2.62 -8.12
CA TYR A 50 -0.75 -2.28 -7.29
C TYR A 50 0.14 -1.15 -7.88
N ALA A 51 -0.09 -0.72 -9.11
CA ALA A 51 0.76 0.28 -9.80
C ALA A 51 0.42 1.73 -9.39
N TYR A 52 0.19 1.95 -8.09
CA TYR A 52 -0.14 3.23 -7.49
C TYR A 52 0.65 3.41 -6.19
N PHE A 53 1.37 4.52 -6.08
CA PHE A 53 2.18 4.86 -4.91
C PHE A 53 1.94 6.30 -4.50
N GLY A 54 2.13 6.60 -3.21
CA GLY A 54 1.97 7.96 -2.73
C GLY A 54 2.71 8.25 -1.43
N TYR A 55 2.79 9.53 -1.07
CA TYR A 55 3.51 10.02 0.10
C TYR A 55 3.12 11.45 0.48
N ASP A 56 3.39 11.80 1.75
CA ASP A 56 3.06 13.11 2.33
C ASP A 56 4.02 14.23 1.88
N GLU A 57 5.27 13.88 1.53
CA GLU A 57 6.41 14.79 1.49
C GLU A 57 6.88 15.04 0.05
N PRO A 58 6.22 15.93 -0.73
CA PRO A 58 6.48 16.11 -2.16
C PRO A 58 7.93 16.53 -2.47
N ASN A 59 8.60 17.18 -1.52
CA ASN A 59 9.93 17.70 -1.72
C ASN A 59 11.04 16.63 -1.61
N TYR A 60 10.71 15.40 -1.18
CA TYR A 60 11.62 14.26 -1.31
C TYR A 60 11.65 13.68 -2.73
N THR A 61 10.67 13.97 -3.59
CA THR A 61 10.58 13.44 -4.96
C THR A 61 11.89 13.60 -5.75
N TYR A 62 12.49 14.78 -5.68
CA TYR A 62 13.67 15.16 -6.45
C TYR A 62 14.97 15.08 -5.65
N THR A 63 14.98 14.43 -4.49
CA THR A 63 16.21 14.10 -3.77
C THR A 63 16.89 12.90 -4.41
N LYS A 64 18.16 12.65 -4.07
CA LYS A 64 18.93 11.56 -4.69
C LYS A 64 18.23 10.19 -4.56
N ASN A 65 17.78 9.85 -3.36
CA ASN A 65 17.15 8.55 -3.12
C ASN A 65 15.69 8.54 -3.58
N GLY A 66 15.00 9.67 -3.50
CA GLY A 66 13.64 9.82 -4.03
C GLY A 66 13.59 9.59 -5.54
N ASP A 67 14.50 10.24 -6.30
CA ASP A 67 14.63 10.04 -7.76
C ASP A 67 14.97 8.56 -8.09
N LYS A 68 15.93 7.95 -7.35
CA LYS A 68 16.27 6.53 -7.49
C LYS A 68 15.01 5.66 -7.32
N LEU A 69 14.25 5.87 -6.24
CA LEU A 69 13.06 5.08 -5.96
C LEU A 69 11.98 5.28 -7.03
N ILE A 70 11.75 6.51 -7.52
CA ILE A 70 10.79 6.76 -8.62
C ILE A 70 11.17 5.93 -9.86
N ASN A 71 12.45 5.90 -10.23
CA ASN A 71 12.93 5.09 -11.37
C ASN A 71 12.72 3.59 -11.13
N GLU A 72 12.95 3.09 -9.91
CA GLU A 72 12.69 1.68 -9.55
C GLU A 72 11.20 1.34 -9.62
N LEU A 73 10.32 2.23 -9.13
CA LEU A 73 8.87 2.03 -9.20
C LEU A 73 8.36 2.04 -10.64
N ALA A 74 8.88 2.95 -11.46
CA ALA A 74 8.52 3.03 -12.88
C ALA A 74 8.95 1.77 -13.67
N ALA A 75 10.03 1.10 -13.24
CA ALA A 75 10.52 -0.13 -13.86
C ALA A 75 9.78 -1.41 -13.43
N LEU A 76 8.84 -1.34 -12.48
CA LEU A 76 8.12 -2.52 -11.97
C LEU A 76 7.24 -3.20 -13.02
N THR A 77 6.66 -2.45 -13.93
CA THR A 77 5.64 -2.94 -14.86
C THR A 77 5.65 -2.14 -16.17
N ASP A 78 5.09 -2.73 -17.22
CA ASP A 78 4.99 -2.10 -18.56
C ASP A 78 3.94 -0.99 -18.63
N VAL A 79 3.05 -0.88 -17.63
CA VAL A 79 2.11 0.24 -17.53
C VAL A 79 2.69 1.34 -16.65
N PRO A 80 2.47 2.62 -16.98
CA PRO A 80 2.95 3.71 -16.14
C PRO A 80 2.38 3.62 -14.72
N VAL A 81 3.25 3.64 -13.70
CA VAL A 81 2.83 3.75 -12.31
C VAL A 81 2.30 5.15 -12.01
N ASN A 82 1.32 5.24 -11.13
CA ASN A 82 0.72 6.50 -10.73
C ASN A 82 1.31 6.96 -9.39
N MET A 83 1.74 8.22 -9.32
CA MET A 83 2.40 8.82 -8.15
C MET A 83 1.51 9.92 -7.57
N ARG A 84 1.01 9.71 -6.36
CA ARG A 84 0.17 10.66 -5.61
C ARG A 84 0.99 11.28 -4.49
N THR A 85 0.95 12.60 -4.34
CA THR A 85 1.60 13.26 -3.21
C THR A 85 0.78 14.43 -2.69
N HIS A 86 0.85 14.66 -1.39
CA HIS A 86 0.21 15.77 -0.69
C HIS A 86 0.94 17.10 -0.93
N PHE A 87 0.36 18.20 -0.46
CA PHE A 87 0.98 19.54 -0.37
C PHE A 87 1.40 20.18 -1.69
N LEU A 88 0.82 19.78 -2.82
CA LEU A 88 1.18 20.33 -4.14
C LEU A 88 0.83 21.82 -4.31
N LEU A 89 -0.04 22.39 -3.46
CA LEU A 89 -0.40 23.80 -3.49
C LEU A 89 -0.07 24.54 -2.18
N ALA A 90 0.48 23.86 -1.18
CA ALA A 90 0.79 24.47 0.10
C ALA A 90 1.90 25.51 -0.02
N THR A 91 1.76 26.63 0.70
CA THR A 91 2.75 27.70 0.73
C THR A 91 3.96 27.32 1.57
N GLY A 92 5.15 27.56 1.04
CA GLY A 92 6.44 27.30 1.67
C GLY A 92 7.58 27.37 0.67
N ASP A 93 8.80 27.03 1.09
CA ASP A 93 10.01 27.21 0.31
C ASP A 93 10.48 25.95 -0.48
N GLY A 94 9.71 24.86 -0.40
CA GLY A 94 10.06 23.60 -1.06
C GLY A 94 11.18 22.81 -0.37
N THR A 95 11.53 23.14 0.85
CA THR A 95 12.48 22.36 1.65
C THR A 95 11.89 20.98 1.97
N ALA A 96 12.67 19.92 1.68
CA ALA A 96 12.28 18.56 2.04
C ALA A 96 12.28 18.40 3.57
N GLN A 97 11.13 17.96 4.11
CA GLN A 97 10.95 17.73 5.54
C GLN A 97 10.01 16.56 5.78
N LEU A 98 10.16 15.94 6.94
CA LEU A 98 9.34 14.81 7.31
C LEU A 98 7.90 15.25 7.61
N LYS A 99 6.92 14.57 7.03
CA LYS A 99 5.46 14.71 7.18
C LYS A 99 4.80 15.85 6.40
N PHE A 100 5.51 16.90 6.02
CA PHE A 100 4.95 18.02 5.29
C PHE A 100 5.78 18.37 4.06
N GLY A 101 5.22 19.24 3.20
CA GLY A 101 5.91 19.79 2.06
C GLY A 101 5.25 21.07 1.58
N SER A 102 5.80 21.67 0.54
CA SER A 102 5.32 22.92 -0.03
C SER A 102 5.82 23.13 -1.44
N THR A 103 5.09 23.92 -2.21
CA THR A 103 5.49 24.29 -3.58
C THR A 103 5.45 25.78 -3.82
N ASN A 104 4.74 26.53 -2.98
CA ASN A 104 4.49 27.97 -3.13
C ASN A 104 3.86 28.36 -4.47
N ALA A 105 3.03 27.48 -5.03
CA ALA A 105 2.47 27.61 -6.38
C ALA A 105 1.55 28.84 -6.54
N TYR A 106 1.02 29.39 -5.44
CA TYR A 106 0.13 30.53 -5.44
C TYR A 106 0.47 31.53 -4.34
N THR A 107 0.59 32.79 -4.73
CA THR A 107 0.66 33.93 -3.82
C THR A 107 -0.20 35.07 -4.36
N GLU A 108 -0.35 36.16 -3.60
CA GLU A 108 -0.98 37.39 -4.05
C GLU A 108 0.00 38.58 -3.89
N ASP A 109 0.00 39.48 -4.86
CA ASP A 109 0.74 40.74 -4.76
C ASP A 109 0.05 41.72 -3.79
N ALA A 110 0.67 42.88 -3.57
CA ALA A 110 0.14 43.92 -2.65
C ALA A 110 -1.24 44.45 -3.06
N SER A 111 -1.70 44.24 -4.29
CA SER A 111 -3.03 44.59 -4.79
C SER A 111 -4.05 43.45 -4.65
N GLY A 112 -3.65 42.28 -4.15
CA GLY A 112 -4.46 41.08 -4.07
C GLY A 112 -4.62 40.34 -5.40
N LYS A 113 -3.77 40.64 -6.39
CA LYS A 113 -3.74 39.93 -7.67
C LYS A 113 -2.95 38.63 -7.53
N ALA A 114 -3.49 37.55 -8.08
CA ALA A 114 -2.83 36.24 -8.11
C ALA A 114 -1.47 36.26 -8.83
N VAL A 115 -0.49 35.61 -8.21
CA VAL A 115 0.84 35.34 -8.75
C VAL A 115 1.06 33.83 -8.68
N TYR A 116 1.36 33.22 -9.82
CA TYR A 116 1.59 31.78 -9.95
C TYR A 116 3.07 31.50 -10.13
N ASP A 117 3.60 30.55 -9.35
CA ASP A 117 4.96 30.03 -9.50
C ASP A 117 4.93 28.49 -9.54
N TRP A 118 5.13 27.93 -10.71
CA TRP A 118 5.07 26.48 -10.91
C TRP A 118 6.43 25.79 -10.74
N THR A 119 7.49 26.51 -10.39
CA THR A 119 8.87 26.01 -10.38
C THR A 119 9.03 24.71 -9.58
N ILE A 120 8.48 24.66 -8.36
CA ILE A 120 8.66 23.50 -7.49
C ILE A 120 7.71 22.36 -7.90
N VAL A 121 6.45 22.65 -8.21
CA VAL A 121 5.51 21.61 -8.65
C VAL A 121 5.94 21.00 -10.00
N ASP A 122 6.47 21.82 -10.89
CA ASP A 122 7.07 21.35 -12.13
C ASP A 122 8.23 20.38 -11.88
N ARG A 123 9.13 20.73 -10.97
CA ARG A 123 10.26 19.86 -10.61
C ARG A 123 9.78 18.48 -10.11
N ILE A 124 8.69 18.43 -9.35
CA ILE A 124 8.08 17.17 -8.89
C ILE A 124 7.58 16.37 -10.11
N PHE A 125 6.79 16.99 -10.98
CA PHE A 125 6.20 16.32 -12.14
C PHE A 125 7.25 15.96 -13.21
N ASP A 126 8.26 16.81 -13.41
CA ASP A 126 9.40 16.53 -14.29
C ASP A 126 10.13 15.24 -13.84
N THR A 127 10.32 15.04 -12.53
CA THR A 127 10.94 13.83 -11.98
C THR A 127 10.09 12.60 -12.29
N TYR A 128 8.76 12.65 -12.09
CA TYR A 128 7.87 11.53 -12.43
C TYR A 128 7.94 11.20 -13.92
N LEU A 129 7.80 12.21 -14.76
CA LEU A 129 7.73 12.02 -16.21
C LEU A 129 9.05 11.58 -16.83
N ALA A 130 10.19 12.04 -16.27
CA ALA A 130 11.52 11.58 -16.68
C ALA A 130 11.70 10.07 -16.43
N ALA A 131 11.13 9.55 -15.37
CA ALA A 131 11.11 8.12 -15.06
C ALA A 131 9.98 7.34 -15.74
N HIS A 132 9.16 7.97 -16.59
CA HIS A 132 7.94 7.38 -17.19
C HIS A 132 6.84 7.02 -16.19
N ALA A 133 6.89 7.54 -14.98
CA ALA A 133 5.79 7.50 -14.03
C ALA A 133 4.74 8.58 -14.37
N ARG A 134 3.53 8.43 -13.83
CA ARG A 134 2.40 9.32 -14.13
C ARG A 134 1.97 10.07 -12.88
N PRO A 135 1.82 11.41 -12.91
CA PRO A 135 1.19 12.14 -11.83
C PRO A 135 -0.24 11.64 -11.55
N PHE A 136 -0.55 11.40 -10.28
CA PHE A 136 -1.89 11.33 -9.72
C PHE A 136 -2.03 12.58 -8.89
N VAL A 137 -2.63 13.61 -9.47
CA VAL A 137 -2.60 14.97 -8.94
C VAL A 137 -3.59 15.10 -7.80
N GLU A 138 -3.12 15.22 -6.55
CA GLU A 138 -3.96 15.66 -5.45
C GLU A 138 -4.06 17.18 -5.47
N ILE A 139 -5.27 17.70 -5.66
CA ILE A 139 -5.57 19.13 -5.66
C ILE A 139 -5.70 19.61 -4.20
N GLY A 140 -4.57 19.90 -3.61
CA GLY A 140 -4.44 20.30 -2.21
C GLY A 140 -2.97 20.64 -1.83
N PHE A 141 -2.72 21.21 -0.68
CA PHE A 141 -3.69 21.79 0.24
C PHE A 141 -3.84 23.30 0.00
N MET A 142 -4.67 23.99 0.83
CA MET A 142 -4.98 25.40 0.62
C MET A 142 -3.74 26.30 0.74
N PRO A 143 -3.37 27.10 -0.27
CA PRO A 143 -2.29 28.06 -0.13
C PRO A 143 -2.65 29.18 0.85
N GLN A 144 -1.64 29.72 1.55
CA GLN A 144 -1.82 30.72 2.61
C GLN A 144 -2.67 31.91 2.17
N ALA A 145 -2.40 32.47 0.99
CA ALA A 145 -3.11 33.64 0.48
C ALA A 145 -4.60 33.40 0.24
N LEU A 146 -5.03 32.15 0.03
CA LEU A 146 -6.45 31.78 -0.14
C LEU A 146 -7.07 31.21 1.12
N SER A 147 -6.31 30.80 2.12
CA SER A 147 -6.84 30.16 3.31
C SER A 147 -7.71 31.12 4.14
N SER A 148 -8.86 30.63 4.62
CA SER A 148 -9.70 31.33 5.60
C SER A 148 -9.25 31.17 7.05
N ALA A 149 -8.15 30.42 7.28
CA ALA A 149 -7.65 30.15 8.61
C ALA A 149 -7.19 31.40 9.38
N PRO A 150 -7.23 31.36 10.71
CA PRO A 150 -6.44 32.28 11.54
C PRO A 150 -4.93 31.95 11.39
N GLU A 151 -4.10 32.96 11.58
CA GLU A 151 -2.64 32.75 11.69
C GLU A 151 -2.27 32.02 13.01
N PRO A 152 -1.20 31.21 13.04
CA PRO A 152 -0.22 30.99 11.97
C PRO A 152 -0.69 29.96 10.93
N TYR A 153 -0.23 30.12 9.69
CA TYR A 153 -0.57 29.22 8.56
C TYR A 153 -0.01 27.81 8.72
N GLN A 154 1.16 27.64 9.29
CA GLN A 154 1.82 26.32 9.42
C GLN A 154 1.89 25.86 10.86
N ALA A 155 1.55 24.59 11.10
CA ALA A 155 1.85 23.88 12.33
C ALA A 155 3.15 23.07 12.16
N THR A 156 3.95 23.02 13.24
CA THR A 156 5.12 22.11 13.30
C THR A 156 4.67 20.75 13.79
N TRP A 157 4.87 19.72 12.97
CA TRP A 157 4.70 18.35 13.42
C TRP A 157 6.00 17.83 14.07
N ILE A 158 5.89 17.22 15.25
CA ILE A 158 7.00 16.61 15.96
C ILE A 158 6.68 15.14 16.18
N PRO A 159 7.53 14.19 15.73
CA PRO A 159 7.32 12.76 15.98
C PRO A 159 7.17 12.45 17.48
N GLY A 160 6.12 11.71 17.82
CA GLY A 160 5.85 11.31 19.22
C GLY A 160 5.20 12.38 20.10
N ALA A 161 5.02 13.61 19.61
CA ALA A 161 4.20 14.58 20.33
C ALA A 161 2.72 14.14 20.26
N PRO A 162 1.94 14.33 21.35
CA PRO A 162 0.51 14.12 21.31
C PRO A 162 -0.11 15.19 20.43
N ASN A 163 -0.17 14.95 19.13
CA ASN A 163 -0.75 15.85 18.16
C ASN A 163 -2.27 15.84 18.32
N LYS A 164 -2.80 16.87 18.91
CA LYS A 164 -4.25 17.12 18.94
C LYS A 164 -4.71 18.02 17.81
N ASP A 165 -3.79 18.71 17.14
CA ASP A 165 -4.12 19.68 16.10
C ASP A 165 -2.99 19.74 15.05
N TYR A 166 -3.19 18.99 13.97
CA TYR A 166 -2.45 19.24 12.72
C TYR A 166 -3.00 20.46 11.97
N GLY A 167 -4.02 21.11 12.55
CA GLY A 167 -4.77 22.21 11.98
C GLY A 167 -3.93 23.43 11.78
N SER A 168 -3.27 23.48 10.62
CA SER A 168 -2.71 24.71 10.11
C SER A 168 -3.56 25.26 8.99
N GLY A 169 -3.30 26.48 8.57
CA GLY A 169 -4.05 27.18 7.55
C GLY A 169 -4.25 26.42 6.23
N TRP A 170 -3.43 25.45 5.93
CA TRP A 170 -3.56 24.64 4.72
C TRP A 170 -4.79 23.71 4.69
N SER A 171 -5.42 23.44 5.84
CA SER A 171 -6.59 22.55 5.98
C SER A 171 -7.93 23.29 6.03
N TYR A 172 -7.95 24.59 5.80
CA TYR A 172 -9.15 25.42 5.86
C TYR A 172 -9.75 25.69 4.48
N PRO A 173 -11.07 26.01 4.40
CA PRO A 173 -11.71 26.44 3.17
C PRO A 173 -11.03 27.67 2.56
N PRO A 174 -11.18 27.88 1.24
CA PRO A 174 -10.73 29.13 0.64
C PRO A 174 -11.63 30.29 1.08
N ARG A 175 -11.02 31.44 1.30
CA ARG A 175 -11.79 32.69 1.53
C ARG A 175 -12.52 33.19 0.28
N ASP A 176 -12.09 32.71 -0.90
CA ASP A 176 -12.65 33.04 -2.22
C ASP A 176 -12.61 31.78 -3.12
N TYR A 177 -13.78 31.19 -3.36
CA TYR A 177 -13.92 30.00 -4.17
C TYR A 177 -13.72 30.24 -5.68
N GLU A 178 -13.97 31.47 -6.17
CA GLU A 178 -13.71 31.79 -7.57
C GLU A 178 -12.20 31.86 -7.82
N LYS A 179 -11.44 32.47 -6.92
CA LYS A 179 -9.96 32.45 -6.98
C LYS A 179 -9.40 31.02 -6.84
N TRP A 180 -10.00 30.17 -6.00
CA TRP A 180 -9.64 28.75 -5.93
C TRP A 180 -9.86 28.04 -7.26
N GLY A 181 -11.04 28.18 -7.86
CA GLY A 181 -11.35 27.61 -9.17
C GLY A 181 -10.43 28.14 -10.29
N GLU A 182 -10.06 29.43 -10.24
CA GLU A 182 -9.13 30.04 -11.18
C GLU A 182 -7.70 29.51 -11.00
N LEU A 183 -7.22 29.32 -9.76
CA LEU A 183 -5.94 28.68 -9.48
C LEU A 183 -5.88 27.30 -10.12
N ILE A 184 -6.90 26.46 -9.92
CA ILE A 184 -6.94 25.10 -10.46
C ILE A 184 -6.97 25.12 -11.99
N TYR A 185 -7.74 26.05 -12.58
CA TYR A 185 -7.72 26.23 -14.04
C TYR A 185 -6.33 26.60 -14.56
N GLN A 186 -5.67 27.57 -13.95
CA GLN A 186 -4.35 28.04 -14.39
C GLN A 186 -3.28 26.94 -14.24
N TRP A 187 -3.32 26.19 -13.15
CA TRP A 187 -2.42 25.04 -12.96
C TRP A 187 -2.66 23.94 -14.00
N THR A 188 -3.91 23.53 -14.19
CA THR A 188 -4.27 22.50 -15.17
C THR A 188 -3.91 22.93 -16.60
N ARG A 189 -4.14 24.20 -16.94
CA ARG A 189 -3.72 24.80 -18.21
C ARG A 189 -2.21 24.77 -18.39
N HIS A 190 -1.47 25.18 -17.34
CA HIS A 190 -0.01 25.12 -17.33
C HIS A 190 0.51 23.70 -17.60
N CYS A 191 -0.05 22.69 -16.91
CA CYS A 191 0.30 21.29 -17.16
C CYS A 191 0.01 20.87 -18.60
N ALA A 192 -1.10 21.29 -19.18
CA ALA A 192 -1.43 21.01 -20.58
C ALA A 192 -0.46 21.68 -21.56
N GLU A 193 -0.05 22.92 -21.29
CA GLU A 193 0.90 23.69 -22.11
C GLU A 193 2.31 23.10 -22.01
N LYS A 194 2.78 22.74 -20.81
CA LYS A 194 4.12 22.23 -20.57
C LYS A 194 4.31 20.77 -20.99
N TYR A 195 3.39 19.89 -20.60
CA TYR A 195 3.52 18.45 -20.77
C TYR A 195 2.75 17.89 -21.96
N GLY A 196 1.92 18.71 -22.56
CA GLY A 196 1.03 18.30 -23.64
C GLY A 196 -0.34 17.86 -23.14
N LYS A 197 -1.37 18.24 -23.90
CA LYS A 197 -2.79 17.99 -23.56
C LYS A 197 -3.09 16.52 -23.30
N ALA A 198 -2.66 15.62 -24.21
CA ALA A 198 -2.92 14.19 -24.10
C ALA A 198 -2.27 13.58 -22.85
N GLN A 199 -1.07 14.04 -22.49
CA GLN A 199 -0.37 13.60 -21.29
C GLN A 199 -1.14 14.02 -20.04
N ALA A 200 -1.49 15.31 -19.90
CA ALA A 200 -2.20 15.82 -18.73
C ALA A 200 -3.65 15.27 -18.60
N GLU A 201 -4.34 14.97 -19.73
CA GLU A 201 -5.63 14.28 -19.73
C GLU A 201 -5.53 12.81 -19.29
N SER A 202 -4.37 12.19 -19.39
CA SER A 202 -4.14 10.81 -18.94
C SER A 202 -4.02 10.69 -17.42
N TRP A 203 -3.81 11.78 -16.68
CA TRP A 203 -3.65 11.81 -15.24
C TRP A 203 -4.99 11.70 -14.51
N TYR A 204 -4.92 11.35 -13.21
CA TYR A 204 -6.04 11.52 -12.27
C TYR A 204 -5.89 12.87 -11.57
N TRP A 205 -7.00 13.59 -11.40
CA TRP A 205 -7.09 14.86 -10.71
C TRP A 205 -8.04 14.69 -9.52
N GLU A 206 -7.50 14.37 -8.37
CA GLU A 206 -8.24 14.13 -7.13
C GLU A 206 -8.36 15.39 -6.31
N VAL A 207 -9.56 15.70 -5.82
CA VAL A 207 -9.78 16.92 -5.05
C VAL A 207 -9.64 16.62 -3.56
N TRP A 208 -8.57 17.14 -2.96
CA TRP A 208 -8.29 17.09 -1.53
C TRP A 208 -7.86 15.72 -1.01
N ASN A 209 -7.70 15.65 0.36
CA ASN A 209 -7.37 14.45 1.12
C ASN A 209 -8.15 14.41 2.44
N GLU A 210 -8.76 13.27 2.75
CA GLU A 210 -9.47 12.96 4.01
C GLU A 210 -10.34 14.12 4.56
N PRO A 211 -11.26 14.68 3.77
CA PRO A 211 -12.02 15.86 4.16
C PRO A 211 -13.05 15.58 5.28
N ASN A 212 -13.19 14.34 5.70
CA ASN A 212 -14.05 13.94 6.82
C ASN A 212 -13.35 13.98 8.19
N ILE A 213 -12.05 14.33 8.23
CA ILE A 213 -11.24 14.48 9.46
C ILE A 213 -10.51 15.84 9.49
N PHE A 214 -9.48 15.98 10.33
CA PHE A 214 -8.75 17.24 10.57
C PHE A 214 -8.03 17.83 9.34
N TYR A 215 -7.91 17.09 8.23
CA TYR A 215 -7.41 17.64 6.97
C TYR A 215 -8.39 18.67 6.34
N TRP A 216 -9.60 18.78 6.89
CA TRP A 216 -10.58 19.77 6.46
C TRP A 216 -11.29 20.41 7.67
N HIS A 217 -11.20 21.73 7.81
CA HIS A 217 -11.84 22.53 8.87
C HIS A 217 -13.11 23.26 8.38
N GLY A 218 -13.70 22.79 7.30
CA GLY A 218 -14.99 23.25 6.79
C GLY A 218 -16.11 22.23 7.00
N THR A 219 -17.31 22.60 6.55
CA THR A 219 -18.47 21.69 6.50
C THR A 219 -18.42 20.79 5.26
N GLN A 220 -19.33 19.81 5.19
CA GLN A 220 -19.55 18.99 4.00
C GLN A 220 -19.96 19.84 2.78
N GLU A 221 -20.81 20.84 2.99
CA GLU A 221 -21.29 21.74 1.93
C GLU A 221 -20.14 22.61 1.39
N GLU A 222 -19.26 23.08 2.26
CA GLU A 222 -18.07 23.83 1.86
C GLU A 222 -17.09 22.96 1.10
N TYR A 223 -16.95 21.68 1.46
CA TYR A 223 -16.16 20.73 0.67
C TYR A 223 -16.80 20.48 -0.71
N ASN A 224 -18.10 20.24 -0.77
CA ASN A 224 -18.80 20.08 -2.05
C ASN A 224 -18.61 21.30 -2.95
N LYS A 225 -18.67 22.51 -2.37
CA LYS A 225 -18.38 23.75 -3.09
C LYS A 225 -16.92 23.84 -3.54
N LEU A 226 -15.95 23.44 -2.70
CA LEU A 226 -14.53 23.34 -3.07
C LEU A 226 -14.34 22.42 -4.28
N TYR A 227 -14.98 21.26 -4.24
CA TYR A 227 -14.94 20.26 -5.31
C TYR A 227 -15.53 20.82 -6.62
N ASP A 228 -16.70 21.48 -6.56
CA ASP A 228 -17.38 22.05 -7.73
C ASP A 228 -16.46 23.03 -8.48
N TYR A 229 -15.82 23.96 -7.75
CA TYR A 229 -14.92 24.94 -8.35
C TYR A 229 -13.62 24.31 -8.87
N ALA A 230 -13.06 23.33 -8.16
CA ALA A 230 -11.88 22.62 -8.62
C ALA A 230 -12.17 21.80 -9.88
N ALA A 231 -13.25 21.02 -9.88
CA ALA A 231 -13.67 20.20 -11.03
C ALA A 231 -14.00 21.08 -12.25
N ALA A 232 -14.68 22.21 -12.06
CA ALA A 232 -14.92 23.18 -13.11
C ALA A 232 -13.62 23.77 -13.68
N GLY A 233 -12.63 24.07 -12.83
CA GLY A 233 -11.31 24.56 -13.21
C GLY A 233 -10.57 23.53 -14.09
N VAL A 234 -10.51 22.27 -13.64
CA VAL A 234 -9.89 21.17 -14.40
C VAL A 234 -10.59 21.00 -15.77
N LYS A 235 -11.92 20.88 -15.77
CA LYS A 235 -12.69 20.62 -17.01
C LYS A 235 -12.67 21.80 -17.97
N ARG A 236 -12.52 23.04 -17.49
CA ARG A 236 -12.35 24.23 -18.34
C ARG A 236 -11.01 24.20 -19.10
N ALA A 237 -9.94 23.72 -18.48
CA ALA A 237 -8.62 23.59 -19.10
C ALA A 237 -8.51 22.32 -19.96
N LEU A 238 -8.97 21.19 -19.44
CA LEU A 238 -8.86 19.85 -20.00
C LEU A 238 -10.22 19.13 -19.93
N PRO A 239 -11.10 19.28 -20.92
CA PRO A 239 -12.45 18.70 -20.88
C PRO A 239 -12.49 17.18 -20.67
N ASN A 240 -11.46 16.45 -21.16
CA ASN A 240 -11.37 14.99 -21.07
C ASN A 240 -10.54 14.50 -19.86
N ALA A 241 -9.98 15.40 -19.04
CA ALA A 241 -9.25 15.00 -17.86
C ALA A 241 -10.17 14.28 -16.85
N ARG A 242 -9.62 13.30 -16.15
CA ARG A 242 -10.34 12.54 -15.12
C ARG A 242 -10.27 13.29 -13.78
N VAL A 243 -11.39 13.82 -13.33
CA VAL A 243 -11.51 14.48 -12.02
C VAL A 243 -12.34 13.62 -11.07
N GLY A 244 -11.95 13.52 -9.80
CA GLY A 244 -12.63 12.68 -8.82
C GLY A 244 -12.24 12.99 -7.37
N GLY A 245 -12.68 12.12 -6.49
CA GLY A 245 -12.56 12.20 -5.04
C GLY A 245 -13.58 11.28 -4.35
N PRO A 246 -13.91 11.50 -3.06
CA PRO A 246 -13.43 12.59 -2.18
C PRO A 246 -12.21 12.21 -1.34
N ALA A 247 -11.58 11.04 -1.55
CA ALA A 247 -10.47 10.54 -0.75
C ALA A 247 -10.76 10.55 0.77
N THR A 248 -11.95 10.09 1.17
CA THR A 248 -12.30 9.96 2.60
C THR A 248 -11.43 8.93 3.30
N THR A 249 -11.33 8.97 4.62
CA THR A 249 -10.87 7.83 5.41
C THR A 249 -11.76 6.59 5.18
N GLY A 250 -11.40 5.46 5.79
CA GLY A 250 -12.08 4.17 5.57
C GLY A 250 -13.58 4.16 5.88
N PRO A 251 -14.43 3.80 4.92
CA PRO A 251 -15.90 3.83 5.07
C PRO A 251 -16.50 2.82 6.04
N ALA A 252 -15.73 1.91 6.64
CA ALA A 252 -16.19 1.13 7.80
C ALA A 252 -16.43 2.02 9.03
N ASP A 253 -15.91 3.25 9.04
CA ASP A 253 -16.28 4.30 9.99
C ASP A 253 -17.54 5.02 9.52
N ALA A 254 -18.54 5.17 10.40
CA ALA A 254 -19.83 5.75 10.06
C ALA A 254 -19.74 7.20 9.55
N LYS A 255 -18.78 8.00 10.06
CA LYS A 255 -18.58 9.40 9.62
C LYS A 255 -18.02 9.43 8.20
N ALA A 256 -17.04 8.55 7.90
CA ALA A 256 -16.49 8.45 6.57
C ALA A 256 -17.51 7.92 5.55
N ALA A 257 -18.31 6.90 5.93
CA ALA A 257 -19.41 6.38 5.12
C ALA A 257 -20.43 7.47 4.78
N ALA A 258 -20.87 8.23 5.79
CA ALA A 258 -21.82 9.33 5.58
C ALA A 258 -21.25 10.42 4.68
N PHE A 259 -19.97 10.77 4.83
CA PHE A 259 -19.30 11.74 3.97
C PHE A 259 -19.25 11.28 2.51
N LEU A 260 -18.84 10.03 2.27
CA LEU A 260 -18.80 9.44 0.93
C LEU A 260 -20.19 9.43 0.27
N GLN A 261 -21.22 9.01 1.00
CA GLN A 261 -22.61 9.00 0.51
C GLN A 261 -23.10 10.42 0.17
N ALA A 262 -22.85 11.40 1.04
CA ALA A 262 -23.23 12.79 0.79
C ALA A 262 -22.51 13.39 -0.43
N PHE A 263 -21.22 13.07 -0.61
CA PHE A 263 -20.46 13.49 -1.77
C PHE A 263 -20.99 12.86 -3.08
N LEU A 264 -21.23 11.55 -3.10
CA LEU A 264 -21.79 10.86 -4.28
C LEU A 264 -23.18 11.41 -4.62
N THR A 265 -24.03 11.66 -3.62
CA THR A 265 -25.34 12.30 -3.81
C THR A 265 -25.20 13.70 -4.43
N HIS A 266 -24.25 14.51 -3.91
CA HIS A 266 -23.95 15.83 -4.48
C HIS A 266 -23.52 15.72 -5.95
N CYS A 267 -22.58 14.85 -6.29
CA CYS A 267 -22.12 14.64 -7.66
C CYS A 267 -23.22 14.09 -8.58
N ALA A 268 -24.16 13.31 -8.05
CA ALA A 268 -25.28 12.77 -8.83
C ALA A 268 -26.32 13.84 -9.17
N GLU A 269 -26.72 14.66 -8.20
CA GLU A 269 -27.93 15.48 -8.29
C GLU A 269 -27.90 16.78 -7.47
N GLY A 270 -26.84 17.04 -6.67
CA GLY A 270 -26.73 18.28 -5.90
C GLY A 270 -26.63 19.52 -6.78
N LYS A 271 -26.85 20.69 -6.18
CA LYS A 271 -26.64 21.96 -6.88
C LYS A 271 -25.15 22.25 -7.00
N ASN A 272 -24.63 22.36 -8.21
CA ASN A 272 -23.25 22.72 -8.48
C ASN A 272 -23.04 24.23 -8.24
N SER A 273 -22.16 24.54 -7.30
CA SER A 273 -21.89 25.93 -6.88
C SER A 273 -21.11 26.74 -7.90
N ALA A 274 -20.30 26.11 -8.74
CA ALA A 274 -19.48 26.80 -9.76
C ALA A 274 -20.27 27.10 -11.04
N THR A 275 -21.21 26.20 -11.41
CA THR A 275 -21.94 26.31 -12.68
C THR A 275 -23.42 26.67 -12.51
N GLY A 276 -23.97 26.53 -11.32
CA GLY A 276 -25.39 26.65 -11.03
C GLY A 276 -26.25 25.49 -11.51
N GLY A 277 -25.63 24.50 -12.18
CA GLY A 277 -26.29 23.30 -12.72
C GLY A 277 -26.59 22.25 -11.65
N ARG A 278 -27.01 21.04 -12.11
CA ARG A 278 -27.27 19.88 -11.26
C ARG A 278 -26.13 18.84 -11.40
N GLY A 279 -25.61 18.39 -10.26
CA GLY A 279 -24.51 17.44 -10.17
C GLY A 279 -23.15 18.05 -10.47
N ALA A 280 -22.10 17.32 -10.18
CA ALA A 280 -20.72 17.69 -10.48
C ALA A 280 -20.06 16.64 -11.37
N PRO A 281 -19.05 17.00 -12.19
CA PRO A 281 -18.23 16.02 -12.89
C PRO A 281 -17.60 15.03 -11.92
N LEU A 282 -17.67 13.74 -12.23
CA LEU A 282 -17.04 12.67 -11.45
C LEU A 282 -16.64 11.56 -12.42
N ASP A 283 -15.34 11.38 -12.62
CA ASP A 283 -14.79 10.40 -13.58
C ASP A 283 -14.14 9.20 -12.87
N PHE A 284 -13.86 9.30 -11.58
CA PHE A 284 -13.44 8.21 -10.70
C PHE A 284 -13.83 8.52 -9.25
N ILE A 285 -13.91 7.49 -8.43
CA ILE A 285 -14.21 7.62 -6.99
C ILE A 285 -12.98 7.18 -6.22
N SER A 286 -12.68 7.88 -5.13
CA SER A 286 -11.59 7.49 -4.25
C SER A 286 -11.96 7.54 -2.77
N TYR A 287 -11.36 6.63 -2.01
CA TYR A 287 -11.38 6.59 -0.55
C TYR A 287 -10.19 5.78 -0.05
N HIS A 288 -9.91 5.86 1.25
CA HIS A 288 -8.82 5.13 1.88
C HIS A 288 -9.32 3.84 2.54
N ALA A 289 -8.42 2.87 2.66
CA ALA A 289 -8.68 1.62 3.36
C ALA A 289 -7.45 1.28 4.20
N LYS A 290 -7.56 1.44 5.50
CA LYS A 290 -6.42 1.26 6.41
C LYS A 290 -6.63 0.06 7.33
N GLY A 291 -5.56 -0.68 7.62
CA GLY A 291 -5.51 -1.62 8.71
C GLY A 291 -5.43 -0.90 10.08
N ALA A 292 -5.18 -1.66 11.11
CA ALA A 292 -4.99 -1.13 12.46
C ALA A 292 -4.03 -2.04 13.24
N PRO A 293 -2.72 -1.99 12.96
CA PRO A 293 -1.75 -2.79 13.69
C PRO A 293 -1.65 -2.32 15.14
N GLU A 294 -1.47 -3.27 16.03
CA GLU A 294 -1.35 -3.08 17.46
C GLU A 294 -0.06 -3.73 17.97
N ALA A 295 0.50 -3.19 19.06
CA ALA A 295 1.55 -3.86 19.81
C ALA A 295 0.89 -4.71 20.92
N VAL A 296 1.02 -6.02 20.84
CA VAL A 296 0.38 -6.97 21.74
C VAL A 296 1.44 -7.94 22.25
N ASP A 297 1.62 -8.06 23.57
CA ASP A 297 2.52 -9.01 24.21
C ASP A 297 3.94 -9.06 23.60
N GLY A 298 4.46 -7.89 23.18
CA GLY A 298 5.81 -7.73 22.66
C GLY A 298 5.99 -8.05 21.18
N HIS A 299 4.91 -8.31 20.43
CA HIS A 299 4.91 -8.45 18.97
C HIS A 299 3.90 -7.50 18.30
N VAL A 300 3.97 -7.40 16.98
CA VAL A 300 2.98 -6.67 16.18
C VAL A 300 1.84 -7.61 15.83
N ARG A 301 0.62 -7.17 16.03
CA ARG A 301 -0.60 -7.76 15.48
C ARG A 301 -1.14 -6.86 14.38
N MET A 302 -1.23 -7.38 13.17
CA MET A 302 -1.79 -6.66 12.03
C MET A 302 -3.32 -6.62 12.10
N GLY A 303 -3.92 -5.77 11.31
CA GLY A 303 -5.37 -5.58 11.29
C GLY A 303 -5.95 -5.68 9.88
N ILE A 304 -5.67 -6.75 9.14
CA ILE A 304 -6.13 -6.93 7.75
C ILE A 304 -7.67 -6.87 7.64
N ALA A 305 -8.38 -7.39 8.63
CA ALA A 305 -9.84 -7.31 8.67
C ALA A 305 -10.37 -5.88 8.63
N ARG A 306 -9.67 -4.93 9.27
CA ARG A 306 -10.07 -3.51 9.26
C ARG A 306 -9.92 -2.92 7.85
N ASN A 307 -8.78 -3.14 7.21
CA ASN A 307 -8.53 -2.71 5.84
C ASN A 307 -9.59 -3.25 4.87
N LEU A 308 -9.86 -4.55 4.93
CA LEU A 308 -10.82 -5.19 4.03
C LEU A 308 -12.27 -4.76 4.30
N ARG A 309 -12.64 -4.46 5.55
CA ARG A 309 -13.97 -3.89 5.86
C ARG A 309 -14.13 -2.47 5.33
N ASP A 310 -13.07 -1.65 5.35
CA ASP A 310 -13.10 -0.34 4.71
C ASP A 310 -13.36 -0.46 3.20
N VAL A 311 -12.69 -1.42 2.54
CA VAL A 311 -12.91 -1.72 1.12
C VAL A 311 -14.35 -2.19 0.88
N ASP A 312 -14.79 -3.21 1.62
CA ASP A 312 -16.12 -3.82 1.51
C ASP A 312 -17.25 -2.79 1.65
N GLU A 313 -17.19 -1.96 2.68
CA GLU A 313 -18.22 -0.95 2.92
C GLU A 313 -18.23 0.14 1.85
N GLY A 314 -17.05 0.61 1.40
CA GLY A 314 -16.95 1.57 0.31
C GLY A 314 -17.52 1.04 -1.01
N LEU A 315 -17.22 -0.22 -1.36
CA LEU A 315 -17.77 -0.85 -2.57
C LEU A 315 -19.29 -1.03 -2.49
N LYS A 316 -19.84 -1.41 -1.33
CA LYS A 316 -21.30 -1.48 -1.10
C LYS A 316 -21.98 -0.13 -1.27
N ILE A 317 -21.40 0.93 -0.72
CA ILE A 317 -21.92 2.29 -0.90
C ILE A 317 -21.95 2.65 -2.39
N ILE A 318 -20.84 2.45 -3.11
CA ILE A 318 -20.73 2.80 -4.54
C ILE A 318 -21.69 1.98 -5.40
N SER A 319 -21.84 0.69 -5.13
CA SER A 319 -22.76 -0.19 -5.86
C SER A 319 -24.22 0.29 -5.81
N GLY A 320 -24.60 1.02 -4.77
CA GLY A 320 -25.90 1.65 -4.60
C GLY A 320 -26.18 2.82 -5.57
N TYR A 321 -25.14 3.37 -6.22
CA TYR A 321 -25.28 4.48 -7.17
C TYR A 321 -25.16 4.00 -8.60
N ALA A 322 -26.27 3.67 -9.26
CA ALA A 322 -26.30 3.16 -10.64
C ALA A 322 -25.51 4.05 -11.63
N LYS A 323 -25.48 5.36 -11.40
CA LYS A 323 -24.72 6.33 -12.23
C LYS A 323 -23.21 6.15 -12.13
N PHE A 324 -22.70 5.63 -11.02
CA PHE A 324 -21.27 5.67 -10.68
C PHE A 324 -20.63 4.29 -10.50
N ARG A 325 -21.41 3.19 -10.46
CA ARG A 325 -20.89 1.85 -10.17
C ARG A 325 -19.85 1.33 -11.17
N GLU A 326 -19.87 1.84 -12.42
CA GLU A 326 -18.91 1.45 -13.46
C GLU A 326 -17.66 2.35 -13.48
N LEU A 327 -17.65 3.46 -12.71
CA LEU A 327 -16.49 4.33 -12.64
C LEU A 327 -15.30 3.62 -11.99
N PRO A 328 -14.07 3.96 -12.38
CA PRO A 328 -12.90 3.51 -11.66
C PRO A 328 -12.97 3.89 -10.17
N VAL A 329 -12.74 2.91 -9.30
CA VAL A 329 -12.54 3.14 -7.87
C VAL A 329 -11.07 3.01 -7.56
N ILE A 330 -10.50 4.06 -6.95
CA ILE A 330 -9.12 4.08 -6.49
C ILE A 330 -9.12 4.10 -4.96
N LEU A 331 -8.56 3.04 -4.36
CA LEU A 331 -8.21 3.07 -2.95
C LEU A 331 -6.97 3.96 -2.83
N SER A 332 -7.17 5.28 -2.72
CA SER A 332 -6.10 6.27 -2.88
C SER A 332 -5.12 6.34 -1.72
N GLU A 333 -5.34 5.54 -0.68
CA GLU A 333 -4.36 5.02 0.27
C GLU A 333 -4.88 3.67 0.81
N SER A 334 -4.13 2.59 0.59
CA SER A 334 -4.51 1.25 1.04
C SER A 334 -3.31 0.55 1.68
N ASP A 335 -3.19 0.69 2.98
CA ASP A 335 -2.03 0.30 3.79
C ASP A 335 -2.43 -0.32 5.13
N PRO A 336 -1.46 -0.94 5.82
CA PRO A 336 -1.73 -1.45 7.17
C PRO A 336 -2.11 -0.38 8.19
N GLU A 337 -1.70 0.91 8.03
CA GLU A 337 -2.07 1.99 8.97
C GLU A 337 -1.84 3.39 8.37
N GLY A 338 -2.25 4.46 9.10
CA GLY A 338 -2.31 5.83 8.61
C GLY A 338 -1.02 6.66 8.73
N CYS A 339 -0.14 6.44 9.72
CA CYS A 339 0.99 7.35 9.98
C CYS A 339 2.28 6.91 9.33
N ALA A 340 2.64 7.42 8.14
CA ALA A 340 3.86 7.07 7.42
C ALA A 340 5.15 7.44 8.19
N ALA A 341 5.17 8.63 8.80
CA ALA A 341 6.34 9.19 9.49
C ALA A 341 6.48 8.76 10.96
N CYS A 342 5.63 7.87 11.47
CA CYS A 342 5.70 7.37 12.84
C CYS A 342 6.69 6.21 12.95
N SER A 343 7.86 6.43 13.55
CA SER A 343 8.90 5.41 13.67
C SER A 343 8.51 4.27 14.61
N ALA A 344 9.03 3.06 14.36
CA ALA A 344 8.81 1.91 15.24
C ALA A 344 9.42 2.08 16.64
N ARG A 345 10.39 2.94 16.79
CA ARG A 345 11.00 3.27 18.08
C ARG A 345 10.00 3.96 19.03
N LEU A 346 9.13 4.81 18.47
CA LEU A 346 8.10 5.53 19.23
C LEU A 346 6.74 4.81 19.16
N TYR A 347 6.51 4.04 18.12
CA TYR A 347 5.27 3.32 17.83
C TYR A 347 5.59 1.86 17.49
N PRO A 348 5.78 0.98 18.51
CA PRO A 348 6.26 -0.39 18.32
C PRO A 348 5.43 -1.22 17.34
N GLN A 349 4.12 -0.95 17.23
CA GLN A 349 3.23 -1.59 16.25
C GLN A 349 3.67 -1.39 14.79
N ASN A 350 4.57 -0.44 14.52
CA ASN A 350 5.09 -0.16 13.18
C ASN A 350 6.34 -0.98 12.81
N ALA A 351 6.81 -1.87 13.69
CA ALA A 351 8.01 -2.68 13.42
C ALA A 351 7.87 -3.60 12.20
N TYR A 352 6.66 -4.02 11.84
CA TYR A 352 6.36 -4.84 10.65
C TYR A 352 6.91 -4.24 9.34
N ARG A 353 7.08 -2.92 9.26
CA ARG A 353 7.43 -2.17 8.05
C ARG A 353 8.84 -2.47 7.51
N ASN A 354 9.70 -3.08 8.31
CA ASN A 354 11.06 -3.41 7.90
C ASN A 354 11.22 -4.85 7.40
N GLY A 355 10.30 -5.73 7.76
CA GLY A 355 10.40 -7.17 7.53
C GLY A 355 9.45 -7.73 6.46
N PRO A 356 9.42 -9.07 6.31
CA PRO A 356 8.58 -9.75 5.33
C PRO A 356 7.07 -9.62 5.57
N LEU A 357 6.65 -9.36 6.82
CA LEU A 357 5.23 -9.25 7.20
C LEU A 357 4.48 -8.20 6.37
N TYR A 358 5.12 -7.08 6.04
CA TYR A 358 4.47 -6.08 5.18
C TYR A 358 4.19 -6.62 3.78
N ALA A 359 5.10 -7.43 3.22
CA ALA A 359 4.95 -8.05 1.91
C ALA A 359 3.83 -9.12 1.91
N SER A 360 3.78 -10.01 2.90
CA SER A 360 2.76 -11.05 3.00
C SER A 360 1.36 -10.47 3.27
N TYR A 361 1.25 -9.45 4.13
CA TYR A 361 0.03 -8.68 4.31
C TYR A 361 -0.48 -8.09 2.98
N THR A 362 0.41 -7.45 2.22
CA THR A 362 0.03 -6.80 0.96
C THR A 362 -0.40 -7.83 -0.09
N ALA A 363 0.23 -9.01 -0.13
CA ALA A 363 -0.18 -10.13 -0.99
C ALA A 363 -1.60 -10.61 -0.66
N ALA A 364 -1.87 -10.89 0.62
CA ALA A 364 -3.18 -11.30 1.10
C ALA A 364 -4.25 -10.23 0.85
N ALA A 365 -3.95 -8.96 1.18
CA ALA A 365 -4.86 -7.84 0.94
C ALA A 365 -5.21 -7.68 -0.54
N THR A 366 -4.21 -7.77 -1.44
CA THR A 366 -4.41 -7.63 -2.88
C THR A 366 -5.41 -8.65 -3.42
N LYS A 367 -5.26 -9.94 -3.08
CA LYS A 367 -6.20 -10.98 -3.54
C LYS A 367 -7.60 -10.74 -2.98
N ASN A 368 -7.72 -10.48 -1.68
CA ASN A 368 -9.01 -10.27 -1.03
C ASN A 368 -9.75 -9.03 -1.59
N ILE A 369 -9.03 -7.95 -1.93
CA ILE A 369 -9.59 -6.78 -2.61
C ILE A 369 -10.12 -7.15 -4.00
N LEU A 370 -9.39 -7.98 -4.77
CA LEU A 370 -9.85 -8.48 -6.06
C LEU A 370 -11.10 -9.37 -5.94
N GLU A 371 -11.24 -10.13 -4.86
CA GLU A 371 -12.42 -10.93 -4.57
C GLU A 371 -13.63 -10.07 -4.18
N LEU A 372 -13.45 -9.07 -3.31
CA LEU A 372 -14.46 -8.08 -2.97
C LEU A 372 -14.96 -7.33 -4.21
N ASN A 373 -14.03 -6.89 -5.06
CA ASN A 373 -14.36 -6.24 -6.32
C ASN A 373 -15.22 -7.13 -7.24
N ALA A 374 -14.88 -8.41 -7.34
CA ALA A 374 -15.63 -9.37 -8.16
C ALA A 374 -17.02 -9.67 -7.56
N ARG A 375 -17.11 -9.78 -6.22
CA ARG A 375 -18.36 -10.02 -5.50
C ARG A 375 -19.37 -8.87 -5.69
N ASP A 376 -18.92 -7.63 -5.58
CA ASP A 376 -19.80 -6.46 -5.56
C ASP A 376 -20.02 -5.86 -6.94
N GLY A 377 -19.31 -6.35 -7.97
CA GLY A 377 -19.45 -5.93 -9.36
C GLY A 377 -19.13 -4.44 -9.55
N VAL A 378 -18.13 -3.91 -8.84
CA VAL A 378 -17.60 -2.55 -8.95
C VAL A 378 -16.29 -2.60 -9.74
N ASN A 379 -15.68 -1.47 -10.04
CA ASN A 379 -14.46 -1.38 -10.85
C ASN A 379 -13.28 -0.84 -10.04
N VAL A 380 -12.71 -1.64 -9.13
CA VAL A 380 -11.45 -1.26 -8.43
C VAL A 380 -10.32 -1.24 -9.46
N ALA A 381 -9.81 -0.05 -9.73
CA ALA A 381 -8.77 0.21 -10.72
C ALA A 381 -7.39 0.45 -10.08
N GLY A 382 -7.35 0.83 -8.79
CA GLY A 382 -6.10 1.09 -8.08
C GLY A 382 -6.18 0.81 -6.59
N MET A 383 -5.07 0.31 -6.05
CA MET A 383 -4.78 0.12 -4.63
C MET A 383 -3.44 0.81 -4.35
N LEU A 384 -3.51 2.04 -3.85
CA LEU A 384 -2.35 2.90 -3.70
C LEU A 384 -1.63 2.62 -2.39
N THR A 385 -0.36 2.25 -2.48
CA THR A 385 0.52 2.10 -1.33
C THR A 385 1.08 3.46 -0.94
N TRP A 386 0.79 3.89 0.31
CA TRP A 386 1.26 5.16 0.87
C TRP A 386 2.60 4.98 1.54
N ALA A 387 3.65 4.80 0.76
CA ALA A 387 5.02 4.60 1.22
C ALA A 387 6.03 5.10 0.19
N PHE A 388 7.06 5.79 0.64
CA PHE A 388 8.11 6.35 -0.21
C PHE A 388 9.49 6.12 0.39
N GLU A 389 10.33 7.16 0.45
CA GLU A 389 11.63 7.18 1.11
C GLU A 389 11.91 8.58 1.68
N PHE A 390 12.56 8.64 2.84
CA PHE A 390 12.96 9.88 3.48
C PHE A 390 14.46 9.89 3.70
N GLU A 391 15.15 10.82 3.07
CA GLU A 391 16.60 10.97 3.25
C GLU A 391 16.97 11.45 4.66
N GLY A 392 18.15 11.04 5.13
CA GLY A 392 18.70 11.49 6.41
C GLY A 392 18.00 10.91 7.63
N GLN A 393 17.11 9.94 7.46
CA GLN A 393 16.48 9.21 8.57
C GLN A 393 17.35 8.03 8.98
N PRO A 394 17.28 7.58 10.26
CA PRO A 394 17.99 6.38 10.69
C PRO A 394 17.62 5.16 9.86
N TYR A 395 18.59 4.28 9.58
CA TYR A 395 18.33 3.03 8.88
C TYR A 395 17.28 2.20 9.62
N PHE A 396 16.31 1.71 8.90
CA PHE A 396 15.26 0.81 9.40
C PHE A 396 14.56 1.30 10.69
N ASP A 397 14.37 2.61 10.84
CA ASP A 397 13.66 3.21 12.00
C ASP A 397 12.14 2.85 12.02
N GLY A 398 11.70 2.04 11.07
CA GLY A 398 10.29 1.60 10.98
C GLY A 398 9.33 2.69 10.47
N LEU A 399 9.84 3.67 9.74
CA LEU A 399 9.01 4.55 8.93
C LEU A 399 8.35 3.76 7.81
N ARG A 400 7.15 4.12 7.38
CA ARG A 400 6.45 3.46 6.29
C ARG A 400 7.05 3.90 4.96
N THR A 401 8.11 3.21 4.58
CA THR A 401 8.90 3.48 3.38
C THR A 401 9.17 2.20 2.62
N LEU A 402 9.36 2.32 1.31
CA LEU A 402 9.74 1.21 0.41
C LEU A 402 11.25 0.96 0.45
N ALA A 403 12.02 2.01 0.77
CA ALA A 403 13.46 1.95 0.94
C ALA A 403 13.92 2.79 2.15
N THR A 404 15.17 2.65 2.56
CA THR A 404 15.80 3.42 3.63
C THR A 404 17.22 3.79 3.23
N ASN A 405 17.51 5.08 3.06
CA ASN A 405 18.80 5.60 2.58
C ASN A 405 19.31 4.88 1.32
N GLY A 406 18.41 4.66 0.34
CA GLY A 406 18.70 4.00 -0.91
C GLY A 406 18.76 2.47 -0.85
N VAL A 407 18.48 1.85 0.30
CA VAL A 407 18.42 0.39 0.50
C VAL A 407 16.97 -0.08 0.46
N ASP A 408 16.65 -0.99 -0.44
CA ASP A 408 15.30 -1.50 -0.64
C ASP A 408 14.84 -2.38 0.52
N LYS A 409 13.58 -2.23 0.91
CA LYS A 409 12.93 -3.07 1.92
C LYS A 409 12.20 -4.26 1.27
N PRO A 410 11.87 -5.33 2.02
CA PRO A 410 11.16 -6.50 1.48
C PRO A 410 9.87 -6.17 0.75
N ILE A 411 9.13 -5.14 1.16
CA ILE A 411 7.91 -4.71 0.49
C ILE A 411 8.14 -4.25 -0.96
N LEU A 412 9.27 -3.63 -1.28
CA LEU A 412 9.56 -3.26 -2.68
C LEU A 412 9.78 -4.50 -3.56
N SER A 413 10.37 -5.56 -3.01
CA SER A 413 10.49 -6.85 -3.69
C SER A 413 9.12 -7.51 -3.94
N PHE A 414 8.10 -7.30 -3.07
CA PHE A 414 6.73 -7.72 -3.38
C PHE A 414 6.20 -7.02 -4.63
N PHE A 415 6.40 -5.72 -4.79
CA PHE A 415 5.97 -5.00 -5.99
C PHE A 415 6.72 -5.45 -7.24
N ARG A 416 8.00 -5.82 -7.13
CA ARG A 416 8.74 -6.46 -8.23
C ARG A 416 8.12 -7.80 -8.63
N MET A 417 7.72 -8.64 -7.66
CA MET A 417 6.99 -9.88 -7.93
C MET A 417 5.65 -9.61 -8.61
N ALA A 418 4.85 -8.68 -8.09
CA ALA A 418 3.56 -8.32 -8.66
C ALA A 418 3.71 -7.77 -10.10
N GLY A 419 4.77 -7.01 -10.38
CA GLY A 419 5.08 -6.48 -11.70
C GLY A 419 5.44 -7.52 -12.76
N MET A 420 5.82 -8.74 -12.32
CA MET A 420 6.06 -9.87 -13.22
C MET A 420 4.78 -10.64 -13.58
N MET A 421 3.68 -10.42 -12.85
CA MET A 421 2.39 -11.04 -13.12
C MET A 421 1.68 -10.30 -14.24
N ARG A 422 1.20 -11.01 -15.26
CA ARG A 422 0.63 -10.43 -16.47
C ARG A 422 -0.53 -11.26 -17.01
N GLY A 423 -1.23 -10.69 -18.01
CA GLY A 423 -2.26 -11.38 -18.78
C GLY A 423 -3.57 -11.54 -18.02
N GLU A 424 -3.99 -12.77 -17.77
CA GLU A 424 -5.27 -13.10 -17.14
C GLU A 424 -5.08 -13.84 -15.83
N ARG A 425 -5.93 -13.57 -14.86
CA ARG A 425 -6.05 -14.43 -13.68
C ARG A 425 -6.61 -15.78 -14.08
N VAL A 426 -6.04 -16.84 -13.54
CA VAL A 426 -6.48 -18.22 -13.79
C VAL A 426 -6.99 -18.86 -12.50
N ALA A 427 -7.79 -19.91 -12.64
CA ALA A 427 -8.35 -20.63 -11.50
C ALA A 427 -7.25 -21.23 -10.64
N ALA A 428 -7.25 -20.87 -9.36
CA ALA A 428 -6.30 -21.34 -8.36
C ALA A 428 -7.02 -21.54 -7.02
N VAL A 429 -6.70 -22.64 -6.33
CA VAL A 429 -7.25 -22.96 -5.02
C VAL A 429 -6.18 -23.52 -4.11
N SER A 430 -6.23 -23.12 -2.84
CA SER A 430 -5.34 -23.62 -1.78
C SER A 430 -6.17 -24.23 -0.64
N SER A 431 -5.74 -25.39 -0.12
CA SER A 431 -6.36 -25.99 1.06
C SER A 431 -6.03 -25.23 2.36
N GLY A 432 -5.01 -24.33 2.31
CA GLY A 432 -4.63 -23.47 3.43
C GLY A 432 -5.23 -22.07 3.38
N ALA A 433 -6.03 -21.76 2.34
CA ALA A 433 -6.68 -20.47 2.22
C ALA A 433 -7.82 -20.30 3.21
N LEU A 434 -7.89 -19.16 3.87
CA LEU A 434 -9.03 -18.77 4.68
C LEU A 434 -10.14 -18.15 3.80
N ALA A 435 -11.39 -18.42 4.15
CA ALA A 435 -12.51 -17.80 3.46
C ALA A 435 -12.53 -16.28 3.72
N LEU A 436 -12.81 -15.48 2.68
CA LEU A 436 -12.91 -14.02 2.75
C LEU A 436 -13.79 -13.54 3.91
N GLU A 437 -14.95 -14.15 4.11
CA GLU A 437 -15.89 -13.81 5.20
C GLU A 437 -15.28 -14.05 6.59
N SER A 438 -14.41 -15.07 6.72
CA SER A 438 -13.68 -15.33 7.96
C SER A 438 -12.64 -14.24 8.23
N ILE A 439 -11.91 -13.85 7.19
CA ILE A 439 -10.89 -12.77 7.28
C ILE A 439 -11.56 -11.43 7.60
N LEU A 440 -12.69 -11.10 6.94
CA LEU A 440 -13.48 -9.90 7.22
C LEU A 440 -13.97 -9.85 8.68
N ALA A 441 -14.36 -11.00 9.23
CA ALA A 441 -14.89 -11.07 10.59
C ALA A 441 -13.80 -10.98 11.66
N ARG A 442 -12.68 -11.70 11.50
CA ARG A 442 -11.72 -11.99 12.56
C ARG A 442 -10.26 -11.66 12.24
N GLY A 443 -9.94 -11.36 10.98
CA GLY A 443 -8.56 -11.32 10.50
C GLY A 443 -7.97 -12.72 10.31
N VAL A 444 -6.66 -12.82 10.30
CA VAL A 444 -5.90 -14.06 10.17
C VAL A 444 -5.19 -14.32 11.50
N ARG A 445 -5.88 -14.97 12.45
CA ARG A 445 -5.43 -15.07 13.85
C ARG A 445 -5.46 -16.48 14.46
N GLU A 446 -6.23 -17.39 13.92
CA GLU A 446 -6.41 -18.75 14.45
C GLU A 446 -5.74 -19.80 13.55
N GLY A 447 -4.81 -19.38 12.76
CA GLY A 447 -4.09 -20.16 11.77
C GLY A 447 -3.61 -19.27 10.64
N GLU A 448 -2.72 -19.82 9.86
CA GLU A 448 -2.09 -19.14 8.73
C GLU A 448 -3.05 -19.11 7.53
N ASP A 449 -3.02 -18.02 6.76
CA ASP A 449 -3.59 -17.95 5.42
C ASP A 449 -2.48 -18.29 4.41
N VAL A 450 -2.47 -19.53 3.95
CA VAL A 450 -1.56 -19.98 2.91
C VAL A 450 -2.31 -20.05 1.60
N ASP A 451 -2.18 -19.01 0.77
CA ASP A 451 -3.03 -18.87 -0.41
C ASP A 451 -2.23 -18.48 -1.65
N VAL A 452 -2.89 -18.39 -2.80
CA VAL A 452 -2.28 -18.21 -4.11
C VAL A 452 -3.08 -17.25 -4.99
N LEU A 453 -2.37 -16.40 -5.72
CA LEU A 453 -2.89 -15.65 -6.87
C LEU A 453 -2.11 -16.09 -8.10
N ALA A 454 -2.81 -16.54 -9.14
CA ALA A 454 -2.19 -17.07 -10.35
C ALA A 454 -2.60 -16.26 -11.58
N THR A 455 -1.62 -16.02 -12.46
CA THR A 455 -1.85 -15.37 -13.77
C THR A 455 -1.19 -16.12 -14.88
N ARG A 456 -1.69 -15.93 -16.10
CA ARG A 456 -1.13 -16.50 -17.33
C ARG A 456 -1.08 -15.45 -18.43
N ASP A 457 0.02 -15.42 -19.16
CA ASP A 457 0.16 -14.74 -20.45
C ASP A 457 0.54 -15.72 -21.57
N GLU A 458 0.99 -15.21 -22.71
CA GLU A 458 1.40 -16.04 -23.86
C GLU A 458 2.72 -16.82 -23.61
N HIS A 459 3.55 -16.38 -22.66
CA HIS A 459 4.88 -16.89 -22.40
C HIS A 459 4.99 -17.74 -21.12
N GLY A 460 3.99 -17.71 -20.25
CA GLY A 460 4.11 -18.42 -18.99
C GLY A 460 2.95 -18.26 -18.03
N VAL A 461 3.14 -18.86 -16.86
CA VAL A 461 2.27 -18.76 -15.68
C VAL A 461 3.08 -18.19 -14.52
N SER A 462 2.50 -17.25 -13.82
CA SER A 462 3.06 -16.66 -12.59
C SER A 462 2.16 -16.99 -11.40
N LEU A 463 2.77 -17.54 -10.34
CA LEU A 463 2.08 -18.06 -9.15
C LEU A 463 2.64 -17.32 -7.93
N LEU A 464 1.89 -16.34 -7.41
CA LEU A 464 2.22 -15.63 -6.17
C LEU A 464 1.59 -16.38 -5.00
N VAL A 465 2.42 -16.90 -4.10
CA VAL A 465 2.00 -17.71 -2.95
C VAL A 465 2.50 -17.04 -1.68
N TRP A 466 1.69 -16.96 -0.65
CA TRP A 466 2.07 -16.38 0.64
C TRP A 466 1.66 -17.27 1.79
N ASN A 467 2.34 -17.08 2.92
CA ASN A 467 1.98 -17.60 4.21
C ASN A 467 1.83 -16.42 5.16
N TYR A 468 0.61 -15.98 5.41
CA TYR A 468 0.32 -14.79 6.19
C TYR A 468 -0.39 -15.11 7.50
N GLU A 469 -0.07 -14.37 8.55
CA GLU A 469 -0.81 -14.30 9.81
C GLU A 469 -0.74 -12.87 10.36
N ASP A 470 -1.80 -12.42 11.04
CA ASP A 470 -1.85 -11.08 11.65
C ASP A 470 -0.77 -10.91 12.74
N ASP A 471 -0.45 -11.98 13.49
CA ASP A 471 0.53 -11.91 14.56
C ASP A 471 1.97 -12.15 14.05
N ASP A 472 2.90 -11.21 14.34
CA ASP A 472 4.32 -11.31 14.00
C ASP A 472 5.06 -12.17 15.02
N VAL A 473 4.72 -13.43 15.06
CA VAL A 473 5.31 -14.43 15.96
C VAL A 473 5.95 -15.56 15.16
N ALA A 474 6.99 -16.16 15.72
CA ALA A 474 7.60 -17.34 15.10
C ALA A 474 6.60 -18.50 15.00
N GLY A 475 6.64 -19.20 13.88
CA GLY A 475 5.78 -20.34 13.61
C GLY A 475 6.42 -21.32 12.63
N PRO A 476 5.80 -22.48 12.43
CA PRO A 476 6.31 -23.47 11.47
C PRO A 476 6.21 -22.96 10.02
N SER A 477 7.02 -23.50 9.14
CA SER A 477 6.85 -23.31 7.71
C SER A 477 5.69 -24.16 7.21
N ALA A 478 4.87 -23.64 6.29
CA ALA A 478 3.87 -24.43 5.61
C ALA A 478 4.55 -25.33 4.56
N ALA A 479 4.31 -26.65 4.61
CA ALA A 479 4.76 -27.58 3.58
C ALA A 479 3.79 -27.52 2.38
N VAL A 480 4.16 -26.81 1.30
CA VAL A 480 3.31 -26.61 0.12
C VAL A 480 3.55 -27.70 -0.90
N SER A 481 2.45 -28.31 -1.38
CA SER A 481 2.43 -29.21 -2.55
C SER A 481 1.58 -28.56 -3.64
N MET A 482 2.19 -28.22 -4.76
CA MET A 482 1.57 -27.46 -5.85
C MET A 482 1.46 -28.31 -7.11
N ALA A 483 0.29 -28.29 -7.74
CA ALA A 483 0.04 -28.86 -9.05
C ALA A 483 -0.49 -27.79 -10.01
N VAL A 484 0.14 -27.65 -11.16
CA VAL A 484 -0.27 -26.72 -12.23
C VAL A 484 -0.66 -27.55 -13.45
N GLU A 485 -1.89 -27.35 -13.92
CA GLU A 485 -2.48 -28.06 -15.06
C GLU A 485 -2.85 -27.06 -16.17
N GLY A 486 -3.15 -27.57 -17.36
CA GLY A 486 -3.56 -26.74 -18.51
C GLY A 486 -2.40 -25.99 -19.17
N LEU A 487 -1.17 -26.47 -18.99
CA LEU A 487 0.03 -25.96 -19.65
C LEU A 487 0.10 -26.43 -21.12
N PRO A 488 0.82 -25.72 -22.03
CA PRO A 488 0.93 -26.10 -23.42
C PRO A 488 1.62 -27.46 -23.58
N VAL A 489 0.91 -28.46 -24.07
CA VAL A 489 1.45 -29.84 -24.25
C VAL A 489 2.57 -29.91 -25.29
N ALA A 490 2.68 -28.95 -26.20
CA ALA A 490 3.76 -28.87 -27.18
C ALA A 490 5.12 -28.56 -26.56
N ALA A 491 5.17 -27.90 -25.41
CA ALA A 491 6.39 -27.58 -24.68
C ALA A 491 6.76 -28.78 -23.78
N SER A 492 7.71 -29.60 -24.18
CA SER A 492 8.15 -30.76 -23.38
C SER A 492 8.94 -30.37 -22.11
N ARG A 493 9.51 -29.18 -22.08
CA ARG A 493 10.26 -28.60 -20.96
C ARG A 493 9.77 -27.19 -20.68
N LEU A 494 9.76 -26.83 -19.42
CA LEU A 494 9.32 -25.53 -18.92
C LEU A 494 10.41 -24.99 -18.00
N LEU A 495 10.79 -23.72 -18.16
CA LEU A 495 11.75 -23.08 -17.28
C LEU A 495 11.03 -22.58 -16.04
N MET A 496 11.44 -23.02 -14.86
CA MET A 496 10.93 -22.53 -13.59
C MET A 496 11.94 -21.62 -12.91
N THR A 497 11.48 -20.43 -12.50
CA THR A 497 12.21 -19.52 -11.61
C THR A 497 11.37 -19.29 -10.35
N HIS A 498 11.97 -19.48 -9.18
CA HIS A 498 11.32 -19.31 -7.89
C HIS A 498 11.95 -18.15 -7.11
N TYR A 499 11.26 -17.02 -7.01
CA TYR A 499 11.67 -15.87 -6.20
C TYR A 499 11.09 -15.97 -4.79
N ARG A 500 11.80 -15.41 -3.81
CA ARG A 500 11.41 -15.50 -2.41
C ARG A 500 11.62 -14.19 -1.64
N ILE A 501 10.65 -13.87 -0.77
CA ILE A 501 10.79 -12.91 0.31
C ILE A 501 10.56 -13.67 1.62
N ASP A 502 11.56 -13.69 2.50
CA ASP A 502 11.47 -14.30 3.84
C ASP A 502 12.55 -13.75 4.78
N GLY A 503 12.83 -14.45 5.87
CA GLY A 503 13.87 -14.06 6.82
C GLY A 503 15.29 -14.00 6.24
N ASN A 504 15.55 -14.68 5.12
CA ASN A 504 16.89 -14.84 4.54
C ASN A 504 17.00 -14.30 3.10
N HIS A 505 15.89 -14.11 2.38
CA HIS A 505 15.88 -13.72 0.98
C HIS A 505 15.16 -12.39 0.78
N SER A 506 15.69 -11.54 -0.10
CA SER A 506 15.15 -10.22 -0.43
C SER A 506 14.89 -9.37 0.82
N ASN A 507 15.82 -9.39 1.78
CA ASN A 507 15.60 -8.85 3.12
C ASN A 507 16.84 -8.11 3.67
N ALA A 508 17.02 -6.86 3.24
CA ALA A 508 18.10 -6.02 3.73
C ALA A 508 18.03 -5.74 5.24
N PHE A 509 16.84 -5.77 5.85
CA PHE A 509 16.70 -5.58 7.29
C PHE A 509 17.35 -6.73 8.09
N ALA A 510 17.17 -7.97 7.64
CA ALA A 510 17.84 -9.12 8.25
C ALA A 510 19.37 -9.02 8.09
N ALA A 511 19.85 -8.63 6.91
CA ALA A 511 21.26 -8.39 6.67
C ALA A 511 21.83 -7.29 7.59
N TRP A 512 21.13 -6.16 7.70
CA TRP A 512 21.50 -5.05 8.59
C TRP A 512 21.59 -5.49 10.05
N LYS A 513 20.63 -6.27 10.54
CA LYS A 513 20.69 -6.86 11.90
C LYS A 513 21.89 -7.79 12.06
N GLY A 514 22.17 -8.62 11.05
CA GLY A 514 23.32 -9.52 11.03
C GLY A 514 24.67 -8.79 11.09
N MET A 515 24.73 -7.54 10.61
CA MET A 515 25.91 -6.67 10.70
C MET A 515 26.04 -5.95 12.05
N GLY A 516 25.14 -6.19 13.00
CA GLY A 516 25.10 -5.50 14.31
C GLY A 516 24.36 -4.16 14.27
N SER A 517 23.47 -3.95 13.34
CA SER A 517 22.61 -2.76 13.21
C SER A 517 23.39 -1.43 13.14
N PRO A 518 24.36 -1.26 12.23
CA PRO A 518 25.19 -0.06 12.16
C PRO A 518 24.34 1.18 11.90
N ALA A 519 24.53 2.23 12.73
CA ALA A 519 23.85 3.51 12.53
C ALA A 519 24.39 4.27 11.27
N ALA A 520 25.66 4.04 10.93
CA ALA A 520 26.32 4.56 9.74
C ALA A 520 27.08 3.41 9.05
N PRO A 521 26.43 2.68 8.15
CA PRO A 521 27.10 1.61 7.39
C PRO A 521 28.30 2.11 6.63
N THR A 522 29.38 1.33 6.58
CA THR A 522 30.52 1.58 5.70
C THR A 522 30.07 1.41 4.24
N ALA A 523 30.86 1.90 3.27
CA ALA A 523 30.56 1.73 1.85
C ALA A 523 30.42 0.24 1.44
N GLU A 524 31.17 -0.67 2.08
CA GLU A 524 31.06 -2.09 1.86
C GLU A 524 29.74 -2.64 2.43
N GLN A 525 29.41 -2.29 3.66
CA GLN A 525 28.13 -2.67 4.27
C GLN A 525 26.93 -2.12 3.49
N GLN A 526 27.03 -0.89 2.97
CA GLN A 526 25.98 -0.29 2.14
C GLN A 526 25.74 -1.14 0.88
N ARG A 527 26.79 -1.55 0.16
CA ARG A 527 26.63 -2.41 -1.02
C ARG A 527 26.01 -3.77 -0.68
N GLN A 528 26.42 -4.38 0.44
CA GLN A 528 25.83 -5.64 0.91
C GLN A 528 24.35 -5.48 1.27
N LEU A 529 23.96 -4.34 1.85
CA LEU A 529 22.56 -4.04 2.14
C LEU A 529 21.75 -3.82 0.86
N GLU A 530 22.30 -3.09 -0.11
CA GLU A 530 21.68 -2.87 -1.42
C GLU A 530 21.48 -4.21 -2.16
N GLU A 531 22.46 -5.11 -2.13
CA GLU A 531 22.37 -6.45 -2.72
C GLU A 531 21.30 -7.31 -2.00
N ALA A 532 21.27 -7.30 -0.66
CA ALA A 532 20.30 -8.04 0.12
C ALA A 532 18.85 -7.52 -0.03
N GLY A 533 18.68 -6.25 -0.43
CA GLY A 533 17.39 -5.64 -0.73
C GLY A 533 16.84 -6.00 -2.11
N GLN A 534 17.65 -6.53 -3.02
CA GLN A 534 17.17 -6.91 -4.35
C GLN A 534 16.29 -8.17 -4.29
N LEU A 535 15.41 -8.32 -5.29
CA LEU A 535 14.61 -9.53 -5.44
C LEU A 535 15.50 -10.73 -5.74
N GLN A 536 15.48 -11.72 -4.86
CA GLN A 536 16.34 -12.91 -4.93
C GLN A 536 15.56 -14.15 -5.35
N ALA A 537 16.17 -14.99 -6.18
CA ALA A 537 15.69 -16.33 -6.42
C ALA A 537 16.02 -17.23 -5.22
N LEU A 538 15.09 -18.12 -4.85
CA LEU A 538 15.29 -19.12 -3.79
C LEU A 538 16.37 -20.11 -4.19
N ASP A 539 16.34 -20.56 -5.46
CA ASP A 539 17.28 -21.47 -6.07
C ASP A 539 17.60 -21.03 -7.50
N SER A 540 18.62 -21.60 -8.11
CA SER A 540 18.89 -21.41 -9.54
C SER A 540 17.70 -21.85 -10.38
N PRO A 541 17.34 -21.11 -11.46
CA PRO A 541 16.29 -21.56 -12.38
C PRO A 541 16.53 -22.98 -12.86
N ASN A 542 15.48 -23.78 -12.94
CA ASN A 542 15.59 -25.18 -13.36
C ASN A 542 14.53 -25.58 -14.39
N TRP A 543 14.77 -26.66 -15.10
CA TRP A 543 13.85 -27.18 -16.10
C TRP A 543 12.91 -28.23 -15.49
N LEU A 544 11.62 -28.00 -15.63
CA LEU A 544 10.57 -28.96 -15.30
C LEU A 544 10.19 -29.78 -16.53
N TRP A 545 9.92 -31.07 -16.34
CA TRP A 545 9.28 -31.89 -17.34
C TRP A 545 7.78 -31.62 -17.34
N ASN A 546 7.25 -31.35 -18.55
CA ASN A 546 5.81 -31.17 -18.77
C ASN A 546 5.17 -32.54 -19.04
N ASP A 547 4.49 -33.08 -18.06
CA ASP A 547 3.75 -34.33 -18.23
C ASP A 547 2.33 -34.04 -18.74
N SER A 548 2.17 -34.07 -20.06
CA SER A 548 0.85 -33.90 -20.71
C SER A 548 0.12 -32.63 -20.31
N GLY A 549 0.83 -31.53 -20.13
CA GLY A 549 0.27 -30.22 -19.69
C GLY A 549 0.20 -30.06 -18.17
N LYS A 550 0.94 -30.87 -17.41
CA LYS A 550 0.98 -30.82 -15.94
C LYS A 550 2.40 -30.79 -15.40
N VAL A 551 2.57 -30.00 -14.33
CA VAL A 551 3.78 -30.01 -13.51
C VAL A 551 3.39 -30.04 -12.03
N SER A 552 4.25 -30.64 -11.20
CA SER A 552 4.10 -30.67 -9.76
C SER A 552 5.41 -30.31 -9.07
N MET A 553 5.30 -29.61 -7.95
CA MET A 553 6.44 -29.21 -7.14
C MET A 553 6.06 -29.17 -5.66
N SER A 554 7.07 -29.20 -4.79
CA SER A 554 6.87 -29.02 -3.35
C SER A 554 7.98 -28.13 -2.79
N PHE A 555 7.63 -27.30 -1.84
CA PHE A 555 8.57 -26.42 -1.15
C PHE A 555 8.03 -26.03 0.23
N ASP A 556 8.92 -25.62 1.12
CA ASP A 556 8.56 -25.06 2.40
C ASP A 556 8.39 -23.54 2.27
N LEU A 557 7.30 -23.00 2.82
CA LEU A 557 6.97 -21.60 2.83
C LEU A 557 6.96 -21.10 4.28
N PRO A 558 8.01 -20.42 4.75
CA PRO A 558 8.08 -19.90 6.09
C PRO A 558 6.91 -18.97 6.41
N ARG A 559 6.56 -18.83 7.70
CA ARG A 559 5.60 -17.83 8.15
C ARG A 559 6.04 -16.44 7.69
N GLN A 560 5.09 -15.61 7.24
CA GLN A 560 5.27 -14.28 6.66
C GLN A 560 6.07 -14.26 5.34
N ALA A 561 6.34 -15.41 4.73
CA ALA A 561 7.03 -15.45 3.44
C ALA A 561 6.07 -15.22 2.26
N VAL A 562 6.66 -14.70 1.18
CA VAL A 562 6.02 -14.60 -0.14
C VAL A 562 6.92 -15.26 -1.17
N SER A 563 6.34 -16.08 -2.05
CA SER A 563 6.99 -16.70 -3.20
C SER A 563 6.35 -16.26 -4.49
N LEU A 564 7.13 -15.95 -5.50
CA LEU A 564 6.68 -15.91 -6.89
C LEU A 564 7.35 -17.04 -7.66
N ILE A 565 6.55 -17.95 -8.21
CA ILE A 565 7.02 -19.02 -9.07
C ILE A 565 6.59 -18.69 -10.50
N ARG A 566 7.56 -18.54 -11.40
CA ARG A 566 7.31 -18.35 -12.82
C ARG A 566 7.62 -19.63 -13.57
N ILE A 567 6.72 -20.07 -14.42
CA ILE A 567 6.86 -21.25 -15.29
C ILE A 567 6.71 -20.76 -16.73
N GLU A 568 7.79 -20.80 -17.50
CA GLU A 568 7.90 -20.22 -18.84
C GLU A 568 8.12 -21.30 -19.89
N TRP A 569 7.55 -21.11 -21.10
CA TRP A 569 7.66 -22.01 -22.27
C TRP A 569 8.05 -21.32 -23.55
#